data_9e7dfa0ae3675ebab14dc74c04216406
#
_entry.id   9e7dfa0ae3675ebab14dc74c04216406
#
_cell.length_a   1.000
_cell.length_b   1.000
_cell.length_c   1.000
_cell.angle_alpha   90.00
_cell.angle_beta   90.00
_cell.angle_gamma   90.00
#
_symmetry.space_group_name_H-M   'P 1'
#
loop_
_entity.id
_entity.type
_entity.pdbx_description
1 polymer ?
#
loop_
_entity_poly.entity_id
_entity_poly.type
_entity_poly.pdbx_seq_one_letter_code
_entity_poly.pdbx_strand_id
1 'polypeptide(L)'
;MDDKTSWTPGPDDNKLGLSDKNLINELEAKGIAAAELFVFGLDSDIPVSTQLLLEIHKIAFSELYEWAGKWRTNQVVVGQLTPPDPVQVLQLMYQFIDNLNFKAGIATNTQDHLDTLTFAHYEFIRIHPFNNGNGRTGRILMNLIALQFGYRPLELYHREGDSRKIYIDAMKAADKGDFGPLSILISKEMTTF
;
A
#
# COMPACT_ATOMS: atom_id res chain seq x y z
N MET A 1 -27.67 -8.67 5.47
CA MET A 1 -27.49 -7.80 4.29
C MET A 1 -26.02 -7.91 3.93
N ASP A 2 -25.73 -8.68 2.89
CA ASP A 2 -24.35 -8.91 2.44
C ASP A 2 -23.78 -7.60 1.92
N ASP A 3 -22.68 -7.15 2.55
CA ASP A 3 -21.92 -5.98 2.12
C ASP A 3 -21.16 -6.32 0.82
N LYS A 4 -21.83 -6.16 -0.31
CA LYS A 4 -21.30 -6.37 -1.66
C LYS A 4 -20.46 -5.20 -2.17
N THR A 5 -19.90 -4.37 -1.29
CA THR A 5 -19.21 -3.12 -1.67
C THR A 5 -17.70 -3.18 -1.75
N SER A 6 -17.06 -4.33 -1.56
CA SER A 6 -15.64 -4.47 -1.87
C SER A 6 -15.45 -5.41 -3.06
N TRP A 7 -15.48 -4.86 -4.25
CA TRP A 7 -15.07 -5.62 -5.42
C TRP A 7 -13.55 -5.72 -5.45
N THR A 8 -13.05 -6.70 -4.78
CA THR A 8 -11.75 -7.30 -5.02
C THR A 8 -12.02 -8.49 -5.93
N PRO A 9 -11.23 -8.72 -7.02
CA PRO A 9 -11.33 -9.98 -7.74
C PRO A 9 -11.36 -11.11 -6.72
N GLY A 10 -12.38 -11.97 -6.81
CA GLY A 10 -12.55 -13.03 -5.82
C GLY A 10 -11.34 -13.96 -5.81
N PRO A 11 -11.12 -14.72 -4.73
CA PRO A 11 -10.10 -15.76 -4.69
C PRO A 11 -10.25 -16.79 -5.81
N ASP A 12 -11.40 -16.80 -6.48
CA ASP A 12 -11.72 -17.73 -7.57
C ASP A 12 -10.91 -17.43 -8.87
N ASP A 13 -10.29 -16.25 -8.99
CA ASP A 13 -9.47 -15.87 -10.16
C ASP A 13 -7.97 -16.26 -10.00
N ASN A 14 -7.61 -17.11 -9.04
CA ASN A 14 -6.24 -17.53 -8.90
C ASN A 14 -5.85 -18.59 -9.95
N LYS A 15 -4.63 -18.47 -10.47
CA LYS A 15 -4.10 -19.35 -11.55
C LYS A 15 -3.89 -20.81 -11.15
N LEU A 16 -3.97 -21.12 -9.85
CA LEU A 16 -3.85 -22.49 -9.31
C LEU A 16 -5.20 -23.21 -9.23
N GLY A 17 -6.31 -22.53 -9.52
CA GLY A 17 -7.66 -23.09 -9.43
C GLY A 17 -8.09 -23.43 -8.01
N LEU A 18 -7.50 -22.79 -7.00
CA LEU A 18 -7.80 -23.04 -5.59
C LEU A 18 -9.14 -22.41 -5.22
N SER A 19 -9.96 -23.14 -4.47
CA SER A 19 -11.22 -22.67 -3.88
C SER A 19 -11.19 -22.63 -2.34
N ASP A 20 -10.19 -23.26 -1.71
CA ASP A 20 -9.99 -23.20 -0.27
C ASP A 20 -9.45 -21.83 0.14
N LYS A 21 -10.29 -21.03 0.80
CA LYS A 21 -9.93 -19.68 1.26
C LYS A 21 -8.79 -19.66 2.28
N ASN A 22 -8.66 -20.70 3.12
CA ASN A 22 -7.60 -20.76 4.11
C ASN A 22 -6.25 -20.95 3.42
N LEU A 23 -6.19 -21.86 2.45
CA LEU A 23 -4.98 -22.09 1.67
C LEU A 23 -4.60 -20.84 0.84
N ILE A 24 -5.57 -20.17 0.21
CA ILE A 24 -5.33 -18.93 -0.52
C ILE A 24 -4.77 -17.84 0.43
N ASN A 25 -5.37 -17.66 1.61
CA ASN A 25 -4.90 -16.67 2.59
C ASN A 25 -3.48 -17.00 3.08
N GLU A 26 -3.16 -18.28 3.28
CA GLU A 26 -1.82 -18.73 3.68
C GLU A 26 -0.78 -18.39 2.59
N LEU A 27 -1.06 -18.72 1.34
CA LEU A 27 -0.18 -18.39 0.22
C LEU A 27 -0.02 -16.88 0.01
N GLU A 28 -1.10 -16.10 0.16
CA GLU A 28 -1.00 -14.63 0.15
C GLU A 28 -0.14 -14.11 1.30
N ALA A 29 -0.30 -14.62 2.51
CA ALA A 29 0.50 -14.21 3.66
C ALA A 29 1.99 -14.52 3.46
N LYS A 30 2.30 -15.70 2.91
CA LYS A 30 3.66 -16.09 2.55
C LYS A 30 4.27 -15.15 1.51
N GLY A 31 3.51 -14.79 0.47
CA GLY A 31 3.96 -13.86 -0.56
C GLY A 31 4.20 -12.45 0.01
N ILE A 32 3.34 -11.94 0.90
CA ILE A 32 3.54 -10.68 1.60
C ILE A 32 4.81 -10.71 2.44
N ALA A 33 5.02 -11.75 3.25
CA ALA A 33 6.24 -11.90 4.05
C ALA A 33 7.51 -11.93 3.17
N ALA A 34 7.45 -12.58 2.00
CA ALA A 34 8.56 -12.57 1.05
C ALA A 34 8.85 -11.16 0.50
N ALA A 35 7.79 -10.37 0.21
CA ALA A 35 7.95 -8.99 -0.26
C ALA A 35 8.48 -8.06 0.84
N GLU A 36 8.09 -8.26 2.09
CA GLU A 36 8.64 -7.54 3.25
C GLU A 36 10.12 -7.87 3.45
N LEU A 37 10.50 -9.15 3.40
CA LEU A 37 11.90 -9.56 3.48
C LEU A 37 12.74 -9.01 2.33
N PHE A 38 12.20 -8.96 1.13
CA PHE A 38 12.86 -8.32 -0.02
C PHE A 38 13.14 -6.84 0.27
N VAL A 39 12.16 -6.10 0.78
CA VAL A 39 12.30 -4.68 1.13
C VAL A 39 13.31 -4.46 2.26
N PHE A 40 13.33 -5.32 3.28
CA PHE A 40 14.31 -5.25 4.37
C PHE A 40 15.75 -5.53 3.93
N GLY A 41 15.94 -6.22 2.81
CA GLY A 41 17.25 -6.48 2.23
C GLY A 41 17.76 -5.40 1.27
N LEU A 42 16.96 -4.35 1.01
CA LEU A 42 17.38 -3.26 0.14
C LEU A 42 18.32 -2.28 0.86
N ASP A 43 19.17 -1.61 0.08
CA ASP A 43 19.99 -0.53 0.60
C ASP A 43 19.10 0.63 1.10
N SER A 44 19.50 1.26 2.22
CA SER A 44 18.72 2.31 2.88
C SER A 44 18.54 3.59 2.07
N ASP A 45 19.32 3.78 1.01
CA ASP A 45 19.30 4.95 0.14
C ASP A 45 18.70 4.67 -1.26
N ILE A 46 18.12 3.47 -1.46
CA ILE A 46 17.52 3.12 -2.75
C ILE A 46 16.31 4.03 -3.04
N PRO A 47 16.28 4.77 -4.17
CA PRO A 47 15.13 5.57 -4.49
C PRO A 47 13.93 4.68 -4.86
N VAL A 48 12.74 5.11 -4.47
CA VAL A 48 11.50 4.44 -4.95
C VAL A 48 11.38 4.63 -6.45
N SER A 49 11.02 3.55 -7.15
CA SER A 49 10.79 3.58 -8.59
C SER A 49 9.51 2.81 -8.95
N THR A 50 8.96 3.06 -10.13
CA THR A 50 7.85 2.27 -10.67
C THR A 50 8.21 0.79 -10.75
N GLN A 51 9.44 0.50 -11.17
CA GLN A 51 9.95 -0.87 -11.28
C GLN A 51 10.01 -1.58 -9.92
N LEU A 52 10.48 -0.88 -8.89
CA LEU A 52 10.53 -1.42 -7.52
C LEU A 52 9.12 -1.75 -7.00
N LEU A 53 8.13 -0.87 -7.22
CA LEU A 53 6.75 -1.12 -6.81
C LEU A 53 6.11 -2.29 -7.56
N LEU A 54 6.38 -2.42 -8.86
CA LEU A 54 5.93 -3.58 -9.64
C LEU A 54 6.57 -4.88 -9.13
N GLU A 55 7.85 -4.85 -8.77
CA GLU A 55 8.57 -6.02 -8.25
C GLU A 55 8.06 -6.43 -6.86
N ILE A 56 7.87 -5.48 -5.94
CA ILE A 56 7.26 -5.73 -4.61
C ILE A 56 5.90 -6.41 -4.79
N HIS A 57 5.04 -5.84 -5.64
CA HIS A 57 3.72 -6.40 -5.89
C HIS A 57 3.77 -7.78 -6.56
N LYS A 58 4.72 -8.00 -7.47
CA LYS A 58 4.94 -9.28 -8.13
C LYS A 58 5.39 -10.35 -7.12
N ILE A 59 6.37 -10.05 -6.28
CA ILE A 59 6.83 -10.98 -5.23
C ILE A 59 5.66 -11.37 -4.32
N ALA A 60 4.85 -10.39 -3.90
CA ALA A 60 3.75 -10.63 -2.99
C ALA A 60 2.63 -11.51 -3.55
N PHE A 61 2.37 -11.47 -4.87
CA PHE A 61 1.13 -12.02 -5.43
C PHE A 61 1.30 -12.97 -6.62
N SER A 62 2.48 -13.07 -7.23
CA SER A 62 2.65 -13.82 -8.48
C SER A 62 2.51 -15.33 -8.34
N GLU A 63 2.59 -15.89 -7.14
CA GLU A 63 2.32 -17.30 -6.92
C GLU A 63 0.85 -17.63 -7.24
N LEU A 64 -0.07 -16.72 -6.95
CA LEU A 64 -1.51 -16.91 -7.11
C LEU A 64 -2.12 -16.22 -8.33
N TYR A 65 -1.60 -15.05 -8.75
CA TYR A 65 -2.36 -14.17 -9.64
C TYR A 65 -1.57 -13.69 -10.86
N GLU A 66 -2.22 -13.76 -12.02
CA GLU A 66 -1.67 -13.29 -13.29
C GLU A 66 -1.52 -11.77 -13.40
N TRP A 67 -2.30 -11.01 -12.63
CA TRP A 67 -2.23 -9.55 -12.58
C TRP A 67 -1.09 -9.03 -11.68
N ALA A 68 -0.39 -9.90 -10.94
CA ALA A 68 0.69 -9.50 -10.05
C ALA A 68 1.81 -8.79 -10.81
N GLY A 69 2.30 -7.69 -10.26
CA GLY A 69 3.36 -6.88 -10.87
C GLY A 69 2.93 -6.11 -12.13
N LYS A 70 1.63 -5.90 -12.34
CA LYS A 70 1.11 -5.17 -13.50
C LYS A 70 0.16 -4.05 -13.04
N TRP A 71 0.28 -2.88 -13.62
CA TRP A 71 -0.70 -1.80 -13.40
C TRP A 71 -2.08 -2.24 -13.88
N ARG A 72 -3.13 -1.82 -13.18
CA ARG A 72 -4.50 -2.11 -13.60
C ARG A 72 -4.84 -1.43 -14.93
N THR A 73 -5.59 -2.12 -15.73
CA THR A 73 -6.17 -1.62 -16.98
C THR A 73 -7.68 -1.47 -16.90
N ASN A 74 -8.27 -1.88 -15.78
CA ASN A 74 -9.71 -1.82 -15.54
C ASN A 74 -10.04 -0.79 -14.47
N GLN A 75 -11.26 -0.22 -14.54
CA GLN A 75 -11.80 0.60 -13.45
C GLN A 75 -12.06 -0.30 -12.25
N VAL A 76 -11.67 0.18 -11.07
CA VAL A 76 -11.91 -0.48 -9.78
C VAL A 76 -12.70 0.46 -8.87
N VAL A 77 -13.40 -0.09 -7.89
CA VAL A 77 -14.14 0.67 -6.88
C VAL A 77 -13.70 0.17 -5.51
N VAL A 78 -13.42 1.07 -4.60
CA VAL A 78 -12.93 0.76 -3.23
C VAL A 78 -13.86 1.40 -2.21
N GLY A 79 -14.86 0.64 -1.75
CA GLY A 79 -15.90 1.18 -0.90
C GLY A 79 -16.68 2.28 -1.63
N GLN A 80 -16.58 3.52 -1.16
CA GLN A 80 -17.20 4.71 -1.79
C GLN A 80 -16.20 5.52 -2.65
N LEU A 81 -14.92 5.15 -2.63
CA LEU A 81 -13.89 5.80 -3.45
C LEU A 81 -13.91 5.23 -4.86
N THR A 82 -13.90 6.11 -5.85
CA THR A 82 -13.62 5.77 -7.25
C THR A 82 -12.22 6.26 -7.58
N PRO A 83 -11.23 5.34 -7.65
CA PRO A 83 -9.88 5.71 -8.05
C PRO A 83 -9.83 6.31 -9.46
N PRO A 84 -8.74 7.01 -9.82
CA PRO A 84 -8.55 7.59 -11.14
C PRO A 84 -8.77 6.60 -12.28
N ASP A 85 -9.05 7.12 -13.49
CA ASP A 85 -9.15 6.31 -14.71
C ASP A 85 -7.87 5.47 -14.91
N PRO A 86 -7.98 4.19 -15.28
CA PRO A 86 -6.82 3.32 -15.50
C PRO A 86 -5.81 3.89 -16.50
N VAL A 87 -6.23 4.66 -17.48
CA VAL A 87 -5.33 5.33 -18.45
C VAL A 87 -4.40 6.33 -17.76
N GLN A 88 -4.80 6.92 -16.63
CA GLN A 88 -4.01 7.89 -15.88
C GLN A 88 -3.03 7.24 -14.90
N VAL A 89 -3.20 5.96 -14.58
CA VAL A 89 -2.43 5.29 -13.51
C VAL A 89 -0.92 5.45 -13.71
N LEU A 90 -0.42 5.16 -14.90
CA LEU A 90 1.02 5.23 -15.18
C LEU A 90 1.58 6.65 -14.94
N GLN A 91 0.91 7.67 -15.47
CA GLN A 91 1.31 9.06 -15.29
C GLN A 91 1.27 9.48 -13.81
N LEU A 92 0.19 9.14 -13.12
CA LEU A 92 0.02 9.46 -11.70
C LEU A 92 1.07 8.76 -10.84
N MET A 93 1.46 7.53 -11.17
CA MET A 93 2.51 6.80 -10.46
C MET A 93 3.89 7.44 -10.67
N TYR A 94 4.22 7.92 -11.87
CA TYR A 94 5.47 8.68 -12.07
C TYR A 94 5.47 9.97 -11.24
N GLN A 95 4.40 10.77 -11.29
CA GLN A 95 4.28 12.00 -10.51
C GLN A 95 4.35 11.74 -9.00
N PHE A 96 3.68 10.68 -8.54
CA PHE A 96 3.73 10.26 -7.14
C PHE A 96 5.15 9.93 -6.69
N ILE A 97 5.86 9.11 -7.47
CA ILE A 97 7.22 8.66 -7.16
C ILE A 97 8.21 9.82 -7.15
N ASP A 98 8.13 10.71 -8.15
CA ASP A 98 8.99 11.90 -8.21
C ASP A 98 8.78 12.78 -6.96
N ASN A 99 7.51 13.04 -6.61
CA ASN A 99 7.17 13.81 -5.42
C ASN A 99 7.60 13.10 -4.11
N LEU A 100 7.45 11.78 -4.03
CA LEU A 100 7.84 11.00 -2.88
C LEU A 100 9.36 11.05 -2.66
N ASN A 101 10.14 10.79 -3.71
CA ASN A 101 11.61 10.85 -3.64
C ASN A 101 12.11 12.25 -3.31
N PHE A 102 11.47 13.29 -3.87
CA PHE A 102 11.79 14.68 -3.51
C PHE A 102 11.54 14.95 -2.03
N LYS A 103 10.34 14.59 -1.52
CA LYS A 103 10.00 14.77 -0.10
C LYS A 103 10.95 14.00 0.81
N ALA A 104 11.23 12.74 0.49
CA ALA A 104 12.16 11.92 1.26
C ALA A 104 13.58 12.50 1.26
N GLY A 105 14.04 13.03 0.13
CA GLY A 105 15.38 13.60 -0.01
C GLY A 105 15.61 14.93 0.72
N ILE A 106 14.54 15.68 1.02
CA ILE A 106 14.64 16.96 1.76
C ILE A 106 14.20 16.84 3.23
N ALA A 107 13.66 15.69 3.64
CA ALA A 107 13.19 15.47 5.01
C ALA A 107 14.38 15.47 5.99
N THR A 108 14.32 16.30 7.03
CA THR A 108 15.43 16.51 7.98
C THR A 108 15.03 16.34 9.43
N ASN A 109 13.74 16.25 9.72
CA ASN A 109 13.22 16.16 11.08
C ASN A 109 12.00 15.24 11.14
N THR A 110 11.55 14.91 12.35
CA THR A 110 10.44 13.97 12.58
C THR A 110 9.14 14.41 11.91
N GLN A 111 8.87 15.70 11.82
CA GLN A 111 7.65 16.19 11.16
C GLN A 111 7.73 16.00 9.64
N ASP A 112 8.87 16.28 9.02
CA ASP A 112 9.09 16.01 7.59
C ASP A 112 8.95 14.51 7.27
N HIS A 113 9.47 13.64 8.16
CA HIS A 113 9.30 12.19 8.03
C HIS A 113 7.83 11.80 8.11
N LEU A 114 7.09 12.30 9.10
CA LEU A 114 5.65 12.05 9.26
C LEU A 114 4.86 12.50 8.03
N ASP A 115 5.13 13.70 7.53
CA ASP A 115 4.45 14.26 6.36
C ASP A 115 4.75 13.42 5.10
N THR A 116 6.00 12.93 4.96
CA THR A 116 6.41 12.07 3.86
C THR A 116 5.73 10.70 3.93
N LEU A 117 5.68 10.07 5.11
CA LEU A 117 5.00 8.80 5.33
C LEU A 117 3.48 8.90 5.09
N THR A 118 2.88 9.98 5.56
CA THR A 118 1.45 10.27 5.35
C THR A 118 1.16 10.44 3.85
N PHE A 119 1.98 11.21 3.14
CA PHE A 119 1.89 11.38 1.69
C PHE A 119 2.06 10.06 0.94
N ALA A 120 3.10 9.29 1.27
CA ALA A 120 3.41 8.01 0.62
C ALA A 120 2.23 7.05 0.71
N HIS A 121 1.66 6.90 1.90
CA HIS A 121 0.56 5.99 2.13
C HIS A 121 -0.73 6.46 1.45
N TYR A 122 -1.13 7.71 1.70
CA TYR A 122 -2.38 8.25 1.18
C TYR A 122 -2.42 8.27 -0.35
N GLU A 123 -1.40 8.86 -1.00
CA GLU A 123 -1.38 9.00 -2.46
C GLU A 123 -1.35 7.64 -3.17
N PHE A 124 -0.58 6.69 -2.66
CA PHE A 124 -0.58 5.34 -3.22
C PHE A 124 -1.97 4.69 -3.16
N ILE A 125 -2.64 4.77 -2.00
CA ILE A 125 -3.98 4.21 -1.83
C ILE A 125 -5.01 4.95 -2.68
N ARG A 126 -4.90 6.28 -2.83
CA ARG A 126 -5.78 7.10 -3.68
C ARG A 126 -5.65 6.74 -5.17
N ILE A 127 -4.42 6.57 -5.66
CA ILE A 127 -4.17 6.16 -7.06
C ILE A 127 -4.68 4.74 -7.31
N HIS A 128 -4.52 3.86 -6.33
CA HIS A 128 -4.95 2.47 -6.39
C HIS A 128 -4.44 1.76 -7.64
N PRO A 129 -3.12 1.66 -7.84
CA PRO A 129 -2.53 1.35 -9.15
C PRO A 129 -2.72 -0.10 -9.60
N PHE A 130 -3.08 -1.02 -8.74
CA PHE A 130 -3.22 -2.44 -9.03
C PHE A 130 -4.68 -2.90 -9.02
N ASN A 131 -4.98 -4.03 -9.66
CA ASN A 131 -6.31 -4.64 -9.62
C ASN A 131 -6.69 -5.10 -8.20
N ASN A 132 -5.72 -5.58 -7.42
CA ASN A 132 -5.88 -5.98 -6.02
C ASN A 132 -4.55 -5.77 -5.27
N GLY A 133 -4.52 -5.99 -3.95
CA GLY A 133 -3.30 -5.94 -3.14
C GLY A 133 -2.80 -4.52 -2.80
N ASN A 134 -3.48 -3.45 -3.25
CA ASN A 134 -3.02 -2.07 -3.06
C ASN A 134 -2.77 -1.70 -1.60
N GLY A 135 -3.65 -2.08 -0.68
CA GLY A 135 -3.48 -1.78 0.74
C GLY A 135 -2.25 -2.47 1.35
N ARG A 136 -1.97 -3.71 0.95
CA ARG A 136 -0.78 -4.47 1.40
C ARG A 136 0.48 -3.87 0.82
N THR A 137 0.52 -3.63 -0.49
CA THR A 137 1.66 -3.00 -1.16
C THR A 137 1.93 -1.58 -0.64
N GLY A 138 0.88 -0.78 -0.39
CA GLY A 138 1.02 0.57 0.17
C GLY A 138 1.63 0.59 1.56
N ARG A 139 1.33 -0.43 2.40
CA ARG A 139 2.00 -0.58 3.71
C ARG A 139 3.45 -1.00 3.57
N ILE A 140 3.77 -1.91 2.65
CA ILE A 140 5.16 -2.29 2.37
C ILE A 140 5.97 -1.08 1.86
N LEU A 141 5.39 -0.28 0.96
CA LEU A 141 6.02 0.97 0.50
C LEU A 141 6.25 1.95 1.65
N MET A 142 5.24 2.18 2.49
CA MET A 142 5.37 3.06 3.65
C MET A 142 6.47 2.56 4.60
N ASN A 143 6.54 1.25 4.83
CA ASN A 143 7.57 0.64 5.67
C ASN A 143 8.98 0.74 5.05
N LEU A 144 9.12 0.67 3.72
CA LEU A 144 10.39 0.98 3.05
C LEU A 144 10.87 2.40 3.39
N ILE A 145 9.99 3.40 3.28
CA ILE A 145 10.33 4.80 3.60
C ILE A 145 10.60 4.96 5.10
N ALA A 146 9.84 4.31 5.97
CA ALA A 146 10.07 4.33 7.41
C ALA A 146 11.47 3.78 7.78
N LEU A 147 11.86 2.66 7.18
CA LEU A 147 13.20 2.08 7.36
C LEU A 147 14.31 3.02 6.89
N GLN A 148 14.14 3.71 5.76
CA GLN A 148 15.09 4.71 5.25
C GLN A 148 15.26 5.88 6.23
N PHE A 149 14.21 6.24 6.97
CA PHE A 149 14.25 7.25 8.02
C PHE A 149 14.72 6.73 9.39
N GLY A 150 15.04 5.43 9.51
CA GLY A 150 15.49 4.81 10.75
C GLY A 150 14.38 4.43 11.73
N TYR A 151 13.13 4.31 11.25
CA TYR A 151 12.02 3.80 12.04
C TYR A 151 11.83 2.30 11.84
N ARG A 152 11.25 1.65 12.85
CA ARG A 152 10.75 0.29 12.73
C ARG A 152 9.55 0.23 11.78
N PRO A 153 9.21 -0.94 11.20
CA PRO A 153 7.99 -1.09 10.43
C PRO A 153 6.75 -0.68 11.21
N LEU A 154 5.87 0.08 10.55
CA LEU A 154 4.64 0.61 11.14
C LEU A 154 3.46 -0.34 10.89
N GLU A 155 2.62 -0.55 11.91
CA GLU A 155 1.36 -1.30 11.84
C GLU A 155 0.16 -0.37 11.94
N LEU A 156 -0.37 0.14 10.81
CA LEU A 156 -1.45 1.14 10.81
C LEU A 156 -2.77 0.61 11.36
N TYR A 157 -3.03 -0.69 11.30
CA TYR A 157 -4.20 -1.32 11.89
C TYR A 157 -4.06 -2.84 11.99
N HIS A 158 -4.73 -3.43 12.96
CA HIS A 158 -4.92 -4.88 13.06
C HIS A 158 -6.22 -5.30 12.35
N ARG A 159 -6.30 -6.55 11.91
CA ARG A 159 -7.51 -7.07 11.26
C ARG A 159 -8.70 -7.17 12.22
N GLU A 160 -8.43 -7.31 13.50
CA GLU A 160 -9.43 -7.45 14.57
C GLU A 160 -9.68 -6.12 15.29
N GLY A 161 -10.91 -5.96 15.80
CA GLY A 161 -11.31 -4.79 16.55
C GLY A 161 -11.61 -3.55 15.69
N ASP A 162 -11.68 -2.39 16.34
CA ASP A 162 -12.06 -1.11 15.73
C ASP A 162 -10.94 -0.43 14.95
N SER A 163 -9.70 -0.92 15.03
CA SER A 163 -8.53 -0.26 14.43
C SER A 163 -8.66 -0.13 12.91
N ARG A 164 -9.23 -1.15 12.23
CA ARG A 164 -9.50 -1.07 10.80
C ARG A 164 -10.53 0.00 10.46
N LYS A 165 -11.57 0.17 11.28
CA LYS A 165 -12.59 1.21 11.10
C LYS A 165 -11.97 2.60 11.27
N ILE A 166 -11.17 2.78 12.32
CA ILE A 166 -10.46 4.04 12.59
C ILE A 166 -9.55 4.41 11.40
N TYR A 167 -8.81 3.45 10.86
CA TYR A 167 -7.99 3.65 9.66
C TYR A 167 -8.83 4.05 8.45
N ILE A 168 -9.95 3.36 8.17
CA ILE A 168 -10.84 3.70 7.04
C ILE A 168 -11.42 5.11 7.21
N ASP A 169 -11.82 5.49 8.41
CA ASP A 169 -12.36 6.82 8.69
C ASP A 169 -11.26 7.90 8.53
N ALA A 170 -10.02 7.62 8.91
CA ALA A 170 -8.87 8.49 8.67
C ALA A 170 -8.58 8.68 7.16
N MET A 171 -8.65 7.61 6.36
CA MET A 171 -8.51 7.70 4.91
C MET A 171 -9.62 8.54 4.27
N LYS A 172 -10.87 8.38 4.73
CA LYS A 172 -12.01 9.21 4.27
C LYS A 172 -11.88 10.69 4.66
N ALA A 173 -11.24 10.99 5.79
CA ALA A 173 -10.93 12.36 6.17
C ALA A 173 -9.87 12.96 5.22
N ALA A 174 -8.83 12.18 4.91
CA ALA A 174 -7.78 12.57 3.97
C ALA A 174 -8.32 12.82 2.55
N ASP A 175 -9.32 12.04 2.09
CA ASP A 175 -10.03 12.29 0.81
C ASP A 175 -10.73 13.66 0.75
N LYS A 176 -11.01 14.25 1.91
CA LYS A 176 -11.60 15.60 2.05
C LYS A 176 -10.55 16.69 2.34
N GLY A 177 -9.27 16.32 2.33
CA GLY A 177 -8.15 17.21 2.60
C GLY A 177 -7.74 17.31 4.08
N ASP A 178 -8.39 16.56 4.98
CA ASP A 178 -8.00 16.47 6.40
C ASP A 178 -7.08 15.26 6.63
N PHE A 179 -5.78 15.51 6.60
CA PHE A 179 -4.75 14.48 6.83
C PHE A 179 -4.46 14.24 8.33
N GLY A 180 -4.99 15.06 9.24
CA GLY A 180 -4.72 14.98 10.67
C GLY A 180 -4.97 13.59 11.26
N PRO A 181 -6.14 12.96 11.05
CA PRO A 181 -6.41 11.62 11.59
C PRO A 181 -5.42 10.55 11.10
N LEU A 182 -5.03 10.58 9.82
CA LEU A 182 -4.07 9.63 9.27
C LEU A 182 -2.66 9.86 9.82
N SER A 183 -2.22 11.12 9.90
CA SER A 183 -0.94 11.49 10.50
C SER A 183 -0.85 11.06 11.96
N ILE A 184 -1.93 11.19 12.73
CA ILE A 184 -1.98 10.71 14.12
C ILE A 184 -1.80 9.19 14.20
N LEU A 185 -2.40 8.43 13.30
CA LEU A 185 -2.21 6.97 13.26
C LEU A 185 -0.75 6.62 12.97
N ILE A 186 -0.16 7.24 11.96
CA ILE A 186 1.23 7.00 11.56
C ILE A 186 2.19 7.40 12.70
N SER A 187 2.01 8.59 13.30
CA SER A 187 2.89 9.10 14.35
C SER A 187 2.96 8.22 15.59
N LYS A 188 1.87 7.53 15.94
CA LYS A 188 1.83 6.59 17.08
C LYS A 188 2.72 5.36 16.86
N GLU A 189 2.92 4.97 15.61
CA GLU A 189 3.72 3.80 15.23
C GLU A 189 5.19 4.16 14.97
N MET A 190 5.53 5.44 14.81
CA MET A 190 6.90 5.90 14.53
C MET A 190 7.82 5.70 15.74
N THR A 191 8.44 4.53 15.79
CA THR A 191 9.44 4.19 16.81
C THR A 191 10.78 3.88 16.15
N THR A 192 11.88 4.44 16.68
CA THR A 192 13.23 4.18 16.18
C THR A 192 13.75 2.80 16.65
N PHE A 193 14.81 2.31 16.01
CA PHE A 193 15.48 1.09 16.44
C PHE A 193 16.22 1.26 17.76
#